data_2af74cbe4fd2539a6a96692679d5a3d7
#
_entry.id   2af74cbe4fd2539a6a96692679d5a3d7
#
_cell.length_a   1.000
_cell.length_b   1.000
_cell.length_c   1.000
_cell.angle_alpha   90.00
_cell.angle_beta   90.00
_cell.angle_gamma   90.00
#
_symmetry.space_group_name_H-M   'P 1'
#
loop_
_entity.id
_entity.type
_entity.pdbx_description
1 polymer ?
#
loop_
_entity_poly.entity_id
_entity_poly.type
_entity_poly.pdbx_seq_one_letter_code
_entity_poly.pdbx_strand_id
1 'polypeptide(L)'
;MKTITYRRGELLSLGQAYLKAVIQRFMEAKLTTEKAIEQLSESELFWSPDEESNSIAIIIKHMSGNMVSRWTQFFTTDGEKPDRNRDDEFVGDLKKKEQVMELWNIGWNTFLSALKDINEDQLLKTITIRNEPHSVIEAIERQMYHYSYHVGQIVYIAKHLKSSDWQSLTIPRKK
;
A
#
# COMPACT_ATOMS: atom_id res chain seq x y z
N MET A 1 -21.14 11.22 2.80
CA MET A 1 -20.68 11.36 1.40
C MET A 1 -20.38 12.84 1.18
N LYS A 2 -19.10 13.25 1.25
CA LYS A 2 -18.73 14.64 0.98
C LYS A 2 -18.58 14.80 -0.52
N THR A 3 -19.45 15.58 -1.12
CA THR A 3 -19.40 15.98 -2.53
C THR A 3 -18.11 16.75 -2.78
N ILE A 4 -17.24 16.25 -3.63
CA ILE A 4 -16.05 16.96 -4.08
C ILE A 4 -16.55 18.04 -5.04
N THR A 5 -16.62 19.27 -4.56
CA THR A 5 -16.92 20.44 -5.39
C THR A 5 -15.68 20.79 -6.21
N TYR A 6 -15.70 20.54 -7.49
CA TYR A 6 -14.69 21.05 -8.42
C TYR A 6 -14.83 22.57 -8.48
N ARG A 7 -13.79 23.30 -8.03
CA ARG A 7 -13.69 24.72 -8.34
C ARG A 7 -13.53 24.84 -9.87
N ARG A 8 -14.47 25.54 -10.53
CA ARG A 8 -14.31 26.00 -11.91
C ARG A 8 -13.07 26.90 -11.94
N GLY A 9 -11.98 26.47 -12.62
CA GLY A 9 -10.84 27.35 -12.83
C GLY A 9 -9.56 26.74 -13.41
N GLU A 10 -9.25 25.47 -13.17
CA GLU A 10 -8.07 24.87 -13.76
C GLU A 10 -8.44 23.57 -14.47
N LEU A 11 -8.30 23.58 -15.81
CA LEU A 11 -8.37 22.36 -16.61
C LEU A 11 -7.08 21.57 -16.34
N LEU A 12 -7.17 20.53 -15.52
CA LEU A 12 -6.06 19.60 -15.35
C LEU A 12 -5.78 18.92 -16.68
N SER A 13 -4.51 18.73 -17.00
CA SER A 13 -4.12 17.81 -18.07
C SER A 13 -4.51 16.38 -17.71
N LEU A 14 -4.50 15.48 -18.69
CA LEU A 14 -4.76 14.05 -18.46
C LEU A 14 -3.75 13.45 -17.47
N GLY A 15 -2.47 13.81 -17.58
CA GLY A 15 -1.42 13.33 -16.66
C GLY A 15 -1.62 13.82 -15.22
N GLN A 16 -1.97 15.09 -15.04
CA GLN A 16 -2.27 15.66 -13.73
C GLN A 16 -3.52 15.02 -13.11
N ALA A 17 -4.57 14.80 -13.91
CA ALA A 17 -5.78 14.12 -13.46
C ALA A 17 -5.51 12.68 -13.03
N TYR A 18 -4.69 11.95 -13.80
CA TYR A 18 -4.23 10.61 -13.47
C TYR A 18 -3.46 10.57 -12.14
N LEU A 19 -2.40 11.38 -11.99
CA LEU A 19 -1.60 11.44 -10.76
C LEU A 19 -2.46 11.76 -9.54
N LYS A 20 -3.35 12.74 -9.66
CA LYS A 20 -4.29 13.07 -8.58
C LYS A 20 -5.18 11.90 -8.20
N ALA A 21 -5.72 11.19 -9.19
CA ALA A 21 -6.59 10.04 -8.95
C ALA A 21 -5.86 8.89 -8.27
N VAL A 22 -4.66 8.53 -8.74
CA VAL A 22 -3.92 7.40 -8.17
C VAL A 22 -3.41 7.71 -6.76
N ILE A 23 -2.93 8.93 -6.48
CA ILE A 23 -2.53 9.35 -5.14
C ILE A 23 -3.71 9.22 -4.17
N GLN A 24 -4.89 9.70 -4.58
CA GLN A 24 -6.10 9.58 -3.75
C GLN A 24 -6.43 8.11 -3.47
N ARG A 25 -6.37 7.22 -4.47
CA ARG A 25 -6.65 5.79 -4.30
C ARG A 25 -5.66 5.11 -3.35
N PHE A 26 -4.39 5.43 -3.44
CA PHE A 26 -3.39 4.90 -2.50
C PHE A 26 -3.62 5.39 -1.07
N MET A 27 -3.98 6.66 -0.88
CA MET A 27 -4.33 7.19 0.44
C MET A 27 -5.59 6.52 1.02
N GLU A 28 -6.60 6.25 0.18
CA GLU A 28 -7.80 5.51 0.57
C GLU A 28 -7.46 4.06 0.97
N ALA A 29 -6.60 3.38 0.22
CA ALA A 29 -6.12 2.03 0.51
C ALA A 29 -5.37 1.99 1.86
N LYS A 30 -4.46 2.95 2.09
CA LYS A 30 -3.75 3.12 3.37
C LYS A 30 -4.73 3.29 4.53
N LEU A 31 -5.65 4.24 4.42
CA LEU A 31 -6.64 4.53 5.47
C LEU A 31 -7.58 3.34 5.73
N THR A 32 -7.98 2.62 4.69
CA THR A 32 -8.82 1.42 4.84
C THR A 32 -8.11 0.34 5.65
N THR A 33 -6.83 0.13 5.39
CA THR A 33 -6.00 -0.81 6.13
C THR A 33 -5.84 -0.39 7.59
N GLU A 34 -5.53 0.88 7.85
CA GLU A 34 -5.39 1.42 9.21
C GLU A 34 -6.66 1.22 10.05
N LYS A 35 -7.81 1.54 9.48
CA LYS A 35 -9.11 1.30 10.13
C LYS A 35 -9.40 -0.19 10.39
N ALA A 36 -8.89 -1.09 9.55
CA ALA A 36 -9.00 -2.52 9.82
C ALA A 36 -8.12 -2.94 11.00
N ILE A 37 -6.87 -2.46 11.02
CA ILE A 37 -5.89 -2.74 12.08
C ILE A 37 -6.30 -2.14 13.44
N GLU A 38 -6.94 -0.96 13.43
CA GLU A 38 -7.46 -0.32 14.66
C GLU A 38 -8.46 -1.19 15.40
N GLN A 39 -9.19 -2.05 14.71
CA GLN A 39 -10.16 -2.96 15.33
C GLN A 39 -9.50 -4.20 15.95
N LEU A 40 -8.22 -4.45 15.68
CA LEU A 40 -7.51 -5.67 16.09
C LEU A 40 -6.71 -5.47 17.39
N SER A 41 -6.72 -6.50 18.21
CA SER A 41 -5.77 -6.64 19.31
C SER A 41 -4.37 -6.93 18.78
N GLU A 42 -3.36 -6.81 19.64
CA GLU A 42 -1.97 -7.12 19.26
C GLU A 42 -1.82 -8.56 18.78
N SER A 43 -2.37 -9.53 19.49
CA SER A 43 -2.26 -10.95 19.11
C SER A 43 -2.93 -11.28 17.79
N GLU A 44 -4.02 -10.60 17.45
CA GLU A 44 -4.73 -10.80 16.18
C GLU A 44 -3.92 -10.35 14.95
N LEU A 45 -2.96 -9.41 15.10
CA LEU A 45 -2.06 -9.02 14.01
C LEU A 45 -1.09 -10.13 13.58
N PHE A 46 -0.75 -11.02 14.51
CA PHE A 46 0.21 -12.11 14.28
C PHE A 46 -0.47 -13.45 14.02
N TRP A 47 -1.80 -13.48 14.00
CA TRP A 47 -2.57 -14.68 13.74
C TRP A 47 -2.52 -15.07 12.25
N SER A 48 -2.38 -16.34 11.97
CA SER A 48 -2.58 -16.95 10.65
C SER A 48 -3.38 -18.24 10.80
N PRO A 49 -4.16 -18.64 9.79
CA PRO A 49 -4.97 -19.87 9.84
C PRO A 49 -4.14 -21.13 9.77
N ASP A 50 -2.95 -21.10 9.16
CA ASP A 50 -2.04 -22.21 8.94
C ASP A 50 -0.60 -21.70 8.70
N GLU A 51 0.34 -22.63 8.51
CA GLU A 51 1.77 -22.35 8.32
C GLU A 51 2.10 -21.69 6.97
N GLU A 52 1.29 -21.94 5.94
CA GLU A 52 1.48 -21.38 4.59
C GLU A 52 0.86 -19.99 4.44
N SER A 53 -0.03 -19.61 5.34
CA SER A 53 -0.75 -18.34 5.26
C SER A 53 -0.03 -17.22 6.00
N ASN A 54 0.04 -16.06 5.37
CA ASN A 54 0.66 -14.89 5.99
C ASN A 54 -0.29 -14.21 6.99
N SER A 55 0.24 -13.88 8.17
CA SER A 55 -0.43 -12.99 9.11
C SER A 55 -0.46 -11.55 8.56
N ILE A 56 -1.29 -10.68 9.15
CA ILE A 56 -1.33 -9.25 8.83
C ILE A 56 0.05 -8.61 9.04
N ALA A 57 0.77 -8.99 10.10
CA ALA A 57 2.11 -8.48 10.39
C ALA A 57 3.11 -8.83 9.28
N ILE A 58 3.08 -10.05 8.78
CA ILE A 58 3.92 -10.50 7.65
C ILE A 58 3.56 -9.74 6.36
N ILE A 59 2.27 -9.60 6.05
CA ILE A 59 1.83 -8.85 4.88
C ILE A 59 2.32 -7.40 4.93
N ILE A 60 2.24 -6.75 6.09
CA ILE A 60 2.72 -5.37 6.30
C ILE A 60 4.25 -5.30 6.15
N LYS A 61 5.00 -6.24 6.73
CA LYS A 61 6.45 -6.31 6.58
C LYS A 61 6.84 -6.42 5.11
N HIS A 62 6.18 -7.32 4.36
CA HIS A 62 6.37 -7.48 2.93
C HIS A 62 6.01 -6.21 2.13
N MET A 63 4.87 -5.59 2.41
CA MET A 63 4.47 -4.36 1.72
C MET A 63 5.48 -3.23 1.97
N SER A 64 5.94 -3.07 3.21
CA SER A 64 6.92 -2.05 3.58
C SER A 64 8.26 -2.26 2.87
N GLY A 65 8.81 -3.48 2.90
CA GLY A 65 10.04 -3.81 2.19
C GLY A 65 9.93 -3.55 0.67
N ASN A 66 8.80 -3.90 0.08
CA ASN A 66 8.51 -3.60 -1.31
C ASN A 66 8.43 -2.08 -1.59
N MET A 67 7.75 -1.31 -0.74
CA MET A 67 7.65 0.14 -0.89
C MET A 67 9.01 0.82 -0.81
N VAL A 68 9.80 0.49 0.21
CA VAL A 68 11.13 1.05 0.41
C VAL A 68 12.05 0.70 -0.75
N SER A 69 12.13 -0.58 -1.13
CA SER A 69 12.98 -1.02 -2.25
C SER A 69 12.58 -0.32 -3.56
N ARG A 70 11.30 -0.32 -3.90
CA ARG A 70 10.80 0.14 -5.19
C ARG A 70 10.87 1.66 -5.35
N TRP A 71 10.60 2.43 -4.31
CA TRP A 71 10.36 3.86 -4.41
C TRP A 71 11.51 4.73 -3.88
N THR A 72 12.52 4.15 -3.22
CA THR A 72 13.75 4.87 -2.90
C THR A 72 14.57 5.08 -4.17
N GLN A 73 14.99 6.32 -4.43
CA GLN A 73 15.76 6.70 -5.63
C GLN A 73 15.10 6.19 -6.93
N PHE A 74 13.78 6.34 -7.03
CA PHE A 74 12.90 5.72 -8.03
C PHE A 74 13.35 5.88 -9.48
N PHE A 75 13.91 7.04 -9.85
CA PHE A 75 14.35 7.33 -11.21
C PHE A 75 15.79 6.92 -11.53
N THR A 76 16.59 6.59 -10.54
CA THR A 76 18.04 6.48 -10.68
C THR A 76 18.61 5.11 -10.37
N THR A 77 17.82 4.24 -9.73
CA THR A 77 18.25 2.89 -9.38
C THR A 77 17.16 1.88 -9.76
N ASP A 78 17.52 0.60 -9.85
CA ASP A 78 16.53 -0.46 -10.04
C ASP A 78 15.52 -0.49 -8.88
N GLY A 79 14.26 -0.74 -9.20
CA GLY A 79 13.19 -0.88 -8.22
C GLY A 79 13.26 -2.15 -7.36
N GLU A 80 14.16 -3.07 -7.67
CA GLU A 80 14.55 -4.18 -6.78
C GLU A 80 15.97 -3.91 -6.29
N LYS A 81 16.09 -3.41 -5.06
CA LYS A 81 17.40 -3.06 -4.50
C LYS A 81 18.22 -4.31 -4.18
N PRO A 82 19.53 -4.32 -4.42
CA PRO A 82 20.38 -5.49 -4.22
C PRO A 82 20.50 -5.91 -2.75
N ASP A 83 20.28 -5.00 -1.81
CA ASP A 83 20.27 -5.22 -0.37
C ASP A 83 18.90 -5.64 0.18
N ARG A 84 17.87 -5.71 -0.67
CA ARG A 84 16.55 -6.22 -0.27
C ARG A 84 16.58 -7.71 -0.05
N ASN A 85 16.36 -8.16 1.17
CA ASN A 85 16.11 -9.57 1.46
C ASN A 85 14.60 -9.86 1.46
N ARG A 86 14.07 -10.23 0.29
CA ARG A 86 12.65 -10.49 0.12
C ARG A 86 12.16 -11.67 0.97
N ASP A 87 12.97 -12.69 1.15
CA ASP A 87 12.56 -13.90 1.87
C ASP A 87 12.41 -13.62 3.37
N ASP A 88 13.23 -12.74 3.94
CA ASP A 88 13.06 -12.27 5.32
C ASP A 88 11.76 -11.51 5.57
N GLU A 89 11.16 -10.93 4.53
CA GLU A 89 9.88 -10.23 4.67
C GLU A 89 8.74 -11.19 5.06
N PHE A 90 8.92 -12.50 4.79
CA PHE A 90 7.93 -13.55 5.11
C PHE A 90 8.26 -14.32 6.39
N VAL A 91 9.28 -13.90 7.14
CA VAL A 91 9.59 -14.47 8.45
C VAL A 91 8.82 -13.73 9.54
N GLY A 92 8.13 -14.47 10.41
CA GLY A 92 7.32 -13.95 11.51
C GLY A 92 8.16 -13.59 12.75
N ASP A 93 9.09 -12.63 12.63
CA ASP A 93 10.00 -12.17 13.68
C ASP A 93 9.47 -10.97 14.49
N LEU A 94 8.48 -10.25 13.98
CA LEU A 94 7.84 -9.14 14.69
C LEU A 94 6.97 -9.67 15.84
N LYS A 95 6.98 -8.95 16.99
CA LYS A 95 6.29 -9.36 18.21
C LYS A 95 5.37 -8.31 18.81
N LYS A 96 5.44 -7.07 18.33
CA LYS A 96 4.69 -5.93 18.86
C LYS A 96 3.99 -5.15 17.76
N LYS A 97 2.79 -4.66 18.06
CA LYS A 97 1.99 -3.82 17.15
C LYS A 97 2.75 -2.56 16.74
N GLU A 98 3.51 -1.97 17.65
CA GLU A 98 4.31 -0.77 17.37
C GLU A 98 5.34 -1.01 16.27
N GLN A 99 6.02 -2.16 16.27
CA GLN A 99 7.00 -2.54 15.22
C GLN A 99 6.32 -2.67 13.86
N VAL A 100 5.14 -3.29 13.82
CA VAL A 100 4.35 -3.44 12.59
C VAL A 100 3.93 -2.08 12.04
N MET A 101 3.44 -1.18 12.91
CA MET A 101 3.01 0.15 12.51
C MET A 101 4.18 1.08 12.14
N GLU A 102 5.36 0.89 12.72
CA GLU A 102 6.57 1.58 12.31
C GLU A 102 6.94 1.22 10.87
N LEU A 103 7.01 -0.06 10.53
CA LEU A 103 7.25 -0.52 9.16
C LEU A 103 6.19 -0.01 8.20
N TRP A 104 4.91 -0.07 8.58
CA TRP A 104 3.81 0.49 7.80
C TRP A 104 4.02 1.94 7.44
N ASN A 105 4.39 2.75 8.43
CA ASN A 105 4.62 4.18 8.24
C ASN A 105 5.87 4.47 7.39
N ILE A 106 6.97 3.74 7.60
CA ILE A 106 8.19 3.86 6.79
C ILE A 106 7.86 3.57 5.32
N GLY A 107 7.21 2.45 5.03
CA GLY A 107 6.87 2.06 3.67
C GLY A 107 5.99 3.10 2.97
N TRP A 108 4.86 3.46 3.59
CA TRP A 108 3.92 4.42 3.01
C TRP A 108 4.49 5.83 2.86
N ASN A 109 5.30 6.29 3.81
CA ASN A 109 5.94 7.60 3.71
C ASN A 109 6.94 7.63 2.54
N THR A 110 7.75 6.58 2.38
CA THR A 110 8.67 6.45 1.25
C THR A 110 7.93 6.46 -0.08
N PHE A 111 6.89 5.64 -0.20
CA PHE A 111 6.11 5.52 -1.42
C PHE A 111 5.37 6.82 -1.77
N LEU A 112 4.59 7.36 -0.84
CA LEU A 112 3.77 8.55 -1.10
C LEU A 112 4.61 9.80 -1.33
N SER A 113 5.81 9.91 -0.71
CA SER A 113 6.74 11.00 -0.99
C SER A 113 7.24 10.90 -2.44
N ALA A 114 7.75 9.74 -2.84
CA ALA A 114 8.21 9.54 -4.22
C ALA A 114 7.10 9.79 -5.25
N LEU A 115 5.87 9.32 -4.96
CA LEU A 115 4.74 9.51 -5.87
C LEU A 115 4.32 10.98 -6.02
N LYS A 116 4.41 11.78 -4.95
CA LYS A 116 4.10 13.23 -4.98
C LYS A 116 5.12 14.03 -5.77
N ASP A 117 6.37 13.57 -5.86
CA ASP A 117 7.44 14.21 -6.59
C ASP A 117 7.39 13.92 -8.10
N ILE A 118 6.53 12.99 -8.54
CA ILE A 118 6.32 12.68 -9.95
C ILE A 118 5.40 13.75 -10.57
N ASN A 119 5.83 14.32 -11.68
CA ASN A 119 5.01 15.20 -12.52
C ASN A 119 4.56 14.47 -13.81
N GLU A 120 3.63 15.08 -14.54
CA GLU A 120 3.05 14.49 -15.75
C GLU A 120 4.05 14.21 -16.87
N ASP A 121 5.09 15.03 -17.03
CA ASP A 121 6.12 14.85 -18.07
C ASP A 121 7.00 13.63 -17.79
N GLN A 122 6.93 13.09 -16.58
CA GLN A 122 7.70 11.93 -16.15
C GLN A 122 6.92 10.62 -16.33
N LEU A 123 5.61 10.66 -16.58
CA LEU A 123 4.75 9.48 -16.61
C LEU A 123 5.17 8.43 -17.64
N LEU A 124 5.75 8.86 -18.76
CA LEU A 124 6.24 7.97 -19.81
C LEU A 124 7.76 7.73 -19.74
N LYS A 125 8.47 8.29 -18.76
CA LYS A 125 9.89 7.98 -18.56
C LYS A 125 10.06 6.51 -18.23
N THR A 126 11.16 5.95 -18.69
CA THR A 126 11.54 4.58 -18.39
C THR A 126 12.27 4.52 -17.05
N ILE A 127 11.87 3.58 -16.21
CA ILE A 127 12.56 3.12 -14.99
C ILE A 127 12.81 1.62 -15.12
N THR A 128 13.61 1.06 -14.25
CA THR A 128 13.88 -0.39 -14.22
C THR A 128 13.34 -1.04 -12.96
N ILE A 129 12.80 -2.25 -13.12
CA ILE A 129 12.35 -3.11 -12.04
C ILE A 129 12.84 -4.53 -12.36
N ARG A 130 13.76 -5.08 -11.56
CA ARG A 130 14.38 -6.39 -11.80
C ARG A 130 15.08 -6.45 -13.15
N ASN A 131 15.77 -5.38 -13.52
CA ASN A 131 16.44 -5.19 -14.82
C ASN A 131 15.48 -5.16 -16.04
N GLU A 132 14.18 -5.12 -15.82
CA GLU A 132 13.19 -4.95 -16.88
C GLU A 132 12.74 -3.50 -16.99
N PRO A 133 12.65 -2.92 -18.21
CA PRO A 133 12.20 -1.56 -18.40
C PRO A 133 10.68 -1.46 -18.22
N HIS A 134 10.25 -0.40 -17.54
CA HIS A 134 8.85 -0.02 -17.35
C HIS A 134 8.69 1.49 -17.52
N SER A 135 7.56 1.94 -18.02
CA SER A 135 7.18 3.33 -17.83
C SER A 135 6.79 3.62 -16.38
N VAL A 136 6.84 4.87 -15.99
CA VAL A 136 6.37 5.30 -14.65
C VAL A 136 4.90 4.93 -14.43
N ILE A 137 4.04 5.08 -15.46
CA ILE A 137 2.63 4.64 -15.38
C ILE A 137 2.54 3.15 -15.06
N GLU A 138 3.27 2.31 -15.80
CA GLU A 138 3.25 0.85 -15.55
C GLU A 138 3.73 0.51 -14.15
N ALA A 139 4.75 1.21 -13.63
CA ALA A 139 5.20 1.01 -12.25
C ALA A 139 4.12 1.40 -11.22
N ILE A 140 3.40 2.51 -11.45
CA ILE A 140 2.30 2.96 -10.58
C ILE A 140 1.15 1.94 -10.64
N GLU A 141 0.72 1.51 -11.81
CA GLU A 141 -0.37 0.55 -11.98
C GLU A 141 -0.03 -0.83 -11.39
N ARG A 142 1.21 -1.29 -11.60
CA ARG A 142 1.72 -2.51 -10.94
C ARG A 142 1.63 -2.41 -9.42
N GLN A 143 1.93 -1.25 -8.87
CA GLN A 143 1.86 -1.00 -7.44
C GLN A 143 0.42 -0.91 -6.94
N MET A 144 -0.47 -0.30 -7.73
CA MET A 144 -1.91 -0.24 -7.42
C MET A 144 -2.50 -1.65 -7.31
N TYR A 145 -2.21 -2.51 -8.29
CA TYR A 145 -2.64 -3.92 -8.26
C TYR A 145 -2.10 -4.66 -7.02
N HIS A 146 -0.79 -4.56 -6.77
CA HIS A 146 -0.11 -5.25 -5.68
C HIS A 146 -0.64 -4.83 -4.30
N TYR A 147 -0.75 -3.53 -4.05
CA TYR A 147 -1.21 -3.05 -2.74
C TYR A 147 -2.71 -3.29 -2.54
N SER A 148 -3.53 -3.16 -3.58
CA SER A 148 -4.96 -3.50 -3.48
C SER A 148 -5.19 -4.97 -3.15
N TYR A 149 -4.37 -5.86 -3.74
CA TYR A 149 -4.37 -7.29 -3.43
C TYR A 149 -4.10 -7.54 -1.94
N HIS A 150 -3.05 -6.94 -1.38
CA HIS A 150 -2.69 -7.10 0.03
C HIS A 150 -3.65 -6.39 0.99
N VAL A 151 -4.15 -5.22 0.65
CA VAL A 151 -5.21 -4.54 1.44
C VAL A 151 -6.45 -5.42 1.54
N GLY A 152 -6.85 -6.07 0.45
CA GLY A 152 -7.95 -7.03 0.45
C GLY A 152 -7.72 -8.20 1.41
N GLN A 153 -6.50 -8.76 1.44
CA GLN A 153 -6.12 -9.82 2.37
C GLN A 153 -6.21 -9.35 3.83
N ILE A 154 -5.61 -8.19 4.15
CA ILE A 154 -5.64 -7.62 5.51
C ILE A 154 -7.08 -7.40 5.99
N VAL A 155 -7.91 -6.77 5.15
CA VAL A 155 -9.33 -6.52 5.49
C VAL A 155 -10.10 -7.82 5.66
N TYR A 156 -9.85 -8.83 4.82
CA TYR A 156 -10.50 -10.13 4.94
C TYR A 156 -10.13 -10.83 6.25
N ILE A 157 -8.83 -10.89 6.59
CA ILE A 157 -8.34 -11.50 7.83
C ILE A 157 -8.92 -10.76 9.05
N ALA A 158 -8.82 -9.43 9.07
CA ALA A 158 -9.33 -8.61 10.15
C ALA A 158 -10.83 -8.82 10.37
N LYS A 159 -11.61 -8.85 9.28
CA LYS A 159 -13.05 -9.09 9.33
C LYS A 159 -13.39 -10.51 9.81
N HIS A 160 -12.61 -11.52 9.40
CA HIS A 160 -12.77 -12.89 9.86
C HIS A 160 -12.58 -12.99 11.37
N LEU A 161 -11.52 -12.38 11.90
CA LEU A 161 -11.20 -12.39 13.32
C LEU A 161 -12.24 -11.65 14.18
N LYS A 162 -12.74 -10.50 13.71
CA LYS A 162 -13.75 -9.71 14.44
C LYS A 162 -15.16 -10.28 14.33
N SER A 163 -15.47 -11.02 13.29
CA SER A 163 -16.78 -11.67 13.11
C SER A 163 -17.95 -10.71 13.35
N SER A 164 -18.74 -10.94 14.42
CA SER A 164 -19.90 -10.10 14.80
C SER A 164 -19.51 -8.68 15.26
N ASP A 165 -18.30 -8.50 15.75
CA ASP A 165 -17.82 -7.22 16.30
C ASP A 165 -17.22 -6.32 15.21
N TRP A 166 -17.15 -6.82 13.95
CA TRP A 166 -16.62 -6.07 12.82
C TRP A 166 -17.42 -4.82 12.51
N GLN A 167 -16.74 -3.68 12.51
CA GLN A 167 -17.29 -2.41 12.07
C GLN A 167 -16.96 -2.19 10.58
N SER A 168 -18.00 -1.96 9.77
CA SER A 168 -17.83 -1.77 8.31
C SER A 168 -16.95 -0.57 8.00
N LEU A 169 -15.95 -0.77 7.12
CA LEU A 169 -15.01 0.27 6.72
C LEU A 169 -15.56 1.19 5.62
N THR A 170 -16.60 0.75 4.93
CA THR A 170 -17.21 1.45 3.80
C THR A 170 -18.72 1.58 4.02
N ILE A 171 -19.53 1.03 3.12
CA ILE A 171 -20.99 1.08 3.20
C ILE A 171 -21.49 -0.15 3.99
N PRO A 172 -22.13 0.04 5.17
CA PRO A 172 -22.67 -1.08 5.94
C PRO A 172 -23.83 -1.72 5.19
N ARG A 173 -24.04 -3.02 5.44
CA ARG A 173 -25.27 -3.69 4.97
C ARG A 173 -26.48 -3.03 5.62
N LYS A 174 -27.52 -2.75 4.83
CA LYS A 174 -28.82 -2.41 5.39
C LYS A 174 -29.34 -3.65 6.11
N LYS A 175 -29.62 -3.52 7.39
CA LYS A 175 -30.32 -4.54 8.18
C LYS A 175 -31.80 -4.45 7.90
#